data_50effeac3ecbe495405173063198c0aa
#
_entry.id   50effeac3ecbe495405173063198c0aa
#
_cell.length_a   1.000
_cell.length_b   1.000
_cell.length_c   1.000
_cell.angle_alpha   90.00
_cell.angle_beta   90.00
_cell.angle_gamma   90.00
#
_symmetry.space_group_name_H-M   'P 1'
#
loop_
_entity.id
_entity.type
_entity.pdbx_description
1 polymer ?
#
loop_
_entity_poly.entity_id
_entity_poly.type
_entity_poly.pdbx_seq_one_letter_code
_entity_poly.pdbx_strand_id
1 'polypeptide(L)'
;MGAQADVNDAGFRWLTPLPLWSGILAGPVAWALDLGASYALVKWVCATRGYSVLHGITAGALAIVAAGAVVSWLAFQQTRTDGATDGGRPRQRARFMATLGLASSALFALQIVAGAIPHWVIDACQ
;
A
#
# COMPACT_ATOMS: atom_id res chain seq x y z
N MET A 1 -2.92 7.58 35.73
CA MET A 1 -4.01 6.88 35.04
C MET A 1 -4.27 7.41 33.62
N GLY A 2 -4.12 8.71 33.33
CA GLY A 2 -4.33 9.25 31.98
C GLY A 2 -3.33 8.80 30.91
N ALA A 3 -2.04 8.66 31.26
CA ALA A 3 -1.00 8.29 30.31
C ALA A 3 -1.12 6.82 29.82
N GLN A 4 -1.59 5.89 30.62
CA GLN A 4 -1.82 4.50 30.21
C GLN A 4 -3.08 4.33 29.36
N ALA A 5 -4.12 5.14 29.60
CA ALA A 5 -5.30 5.19 28.75
C ALA A 5 -4.96 5.71 27.36
N ASP A 6 -4.12 6.76 27.27
CA ASP A 6 -3.66 7.33 25.99
C ASP A 6 -2.82 6.36 25.17
N VAL A 7 -1.95 5.57 25.82
CA VAL A 7 -1.15 4.54 25.14
C VAL A 7 -2.02 3.38 24.66
N ASN A 8 -3.01 2.98 25.45
CA ASN A 8 -3.96 1.94 25.07
C ASN A 8 -4.89 2.41 23.93
N ASP A 9 -5.31 3.67 23.96
CA ASP A 9 -6.12 4.27 22.92
C ASP A 9 -5.34 4.42 21.60
N ALA A 10 -4.06 4.80 21.67
CA ALA A 10 -3.20 4.84 20.50
C ALA A 10 -2.97 3.44 19.88
N GLY A 11 -2.73 2.42 20.71
CA GLY A 11 -2.62 1.03 20.28
C GLY A 11 -3.93 0.50 19.67
N PHE A 12 -5.06 0.83 20.26
CA PHE A 12 -6.38 0.42 19.78
C PHE A 12 -6.78 1.13 18.48
N ARG A 13 -6.32 2.34 18.25
CA ARG A 13 -6.58 3.10 17.00
C ARG A 13 -6.02 2.42 15.74
N TRP A 14 -4.90 1.73 15.85
CA TRP A 14 -4.33 0.96 14.74
C TRP A 14 -5.04 -0.37 14.49
N LEU A 15 -5.77 -0.88 15.49
CA LEU A 15 -6.59 -2.08 15.37
C LEU A 15 -8.03 -1.77 14.92
N THR A 16 -8.39 -0.49 14.74
CA THR A 16 -9.67 -0.10 14.13
C THR A 16 -9.74 -0.58 12.67
N PRO A 17 -10.93 -0.88 12.15
CA PRO A 17 -11.05 -1.43 10.80
C PRO A 17 -10.51 -0.49 9.70
N LEU A 18 -10.55 0.83 9.90
CA LEU A 18 -10.14 1.81 8.89
C LEU A 18 -8.67 1.67 8.44
N PRO A 19 -7.64 1.68 9.33
CA PRO A 19 -6.26 1.51 8.90
C PRO A 19 -5.99 0.12 8.32
N LEU A 20 -6.66 -0.93 8.80
CA LEU A 20 -6.53 -2.27 8.25
C LEU A 20 -7.08 -2.36 6.82
N TRP A 21 -8.22 -1.74 6.55
CA TRP A 21 -8.79 -1.65 5.21
C TRP A 21 -7.93 -0.80 4.27
N SER A 22 -7.38 0.31 4.76
CA SER A 22 -6.48 1.16 3.96
C SER A 22 -5.22 0.40 3.54
N GLY A 23 -4.67 -0.44 4.41
CA GLY A 23 -3.52 -1.29 4.09
C GLY A 23 -3.81 -2.31 2.98
N ILE A 24 -5.00 -2.89 2.96
CA ILE A 24 -5.42 -3.86 1.94
C ILE A 24 -5.72 -3.16 0.60
N LEU A 25 -6.40 -2.02 0.64
CA LEU A 25 -6.87 -1.31 -0.55
C LEU A 25 -5.80 -0.45 -1.21
N ALA A 26 -4.75 -0.05 -0.48
CA ALA A 26 -3.68 0.79 -1.01
C ALA A 26 -3.01 0.18 -2.26
N GLY A 27 -2.76 -1.13 -2.25
CA GLY A 27 -2.18 -1.84 -3.40
C GLY A 27 -3.03 -1.75 -4.67
N PRO A 28 -4.27 -2.28 -4.65
CA PRO A 28 -5.17 -2.25 -5.82
C PRO A 28 -5.46 -0.84 -6.31
N VAL A 29 -5.68 0.12 -5.40
CA VAL A 29 -5.97 1.51 -5.75
C VAL A 29 -4.76 2.15 -6.42
N ALA A 30 -3.56 1.99 -5.85
CA ALA A 30 -2.32 2.52 -6.43
C ALA A 30 -2.07 1.96 -7.83
N TRP A 31 -2.25 0.66 -8.02
CA TRP A 31 -2.12 0.01 -9.31
C TRP A 31 -3.14 0.52 -10.34
N ALA A 32 -4.41 0.65 -9.94
CA ALA A 32 -5.46 1.18 -10.81
C ALA A 32 -5.20 2.64 -11.21
N LEU A 33 -4.69 3.46 -10.28
CA LEU A 33 -4.30 4.84 -10.55
C LEU A 33 -3.10 4.92 -11.48
N ASP A 34 -2.07 4.09 -11.28
CA ASP A 34 -0.89 4.02 -12.14
C ASP A 34 -1.27 3.66 -13.58
N LEU A 35 -2.08 2.61 -13.75
CA LEU A 35 -2.60 2.20 -15.05
C LEU A 35 -3.46 3.29 -15.68
N GLY A 36 -4.46 3.79 -14.98
CA GLY A 36 -5.38 4.79 -15.50
C GLY A 36 -4.68 6.08 -15.89
N ALA A 37 -3.77 6.58 -15.04
CA ALA A 37 -2.99 7.78 -15.32
C ALA A 37 -2.04 7.56 -16.49
N SER A 38 -1.37 6.43 -16.58
CA SER A 38 -0.46 6.09 -17.68
C SER A 38 -1.21 6.04 -19.01
N TYR A 39 -2.37 5.40 -19.07
CA TYR A 39 -3.19 5.36 -20.28
C TYR A 39 -3.74 6.73 -20.67
N ALA A 40 -4.18 7.54 -19.71
CA ALA A 40 -4.71 8.86 -20.00
C ALA A 40 -3.64 9.82 -20.52
N LEU A 41 -2.42 9.72 -20.02
CA LEU A 41 -1.33 10.66 -20.28
C LEU A 41 -0.42 10.22 -21.43
N VAL A 42 -0.51 8.97 -21.91
CA VAL A 42 0.39 8.48 -22.98
C VAL A 42 0.37 9.35 -24.24
N LYS A 43 -0.80 9.79 -24.66
CA LYS A 43 -0.94 10.67 -25.84
C LYS A 43 -0.27 12.03 -25.63
N TRP A 44 -0.41 12.58 -24.42
CA TRP A 44 0.19 13.86 -24.07
C TRP A 44 1.71 13.74 -23.92
N VAL A 45 2.18 12.67 -23.27
CA VAL A 45 3.62 12.38 -23.12
C VAL A 45 4.30 12.20 -24.47
N CYS A 46 3.65 11.52 -25.42
CA CYS A 46 4.18 11.35 -26.78
C CYS A 46 4.25 12.67 -27.55
N ALA A 47 3.27 13.57 -27.34
CA ALA A 47 3.27 14.89 -27.96
C ALA A 47 4.34 15.83 -27.41
N THR A 48 4.60 15.76 -26.09
CA THR A 48 5.51 16.68 -25.39
C THR A 48 6.89 16.09 -25.09
N ARG A 49 7.11 14.78 -25.36
CA ARG A 49 8.32 14.02 -24.97
C ARG A 49 8.62 14.06 -23.47
N GLY A 50 7.57 14.23 -22.64
CA GLY A 50 7.67 14.35 -21.19
C GLY A 50 7.73 13.00 -20.45
N TYR A 51 8.67 12.11 -20.81
CA TYR A 51 8.78 10.76 -20.19
C TYR A 51 8.94 10.77 -18.67
N SER A 52 9.47 11.84 -18.10
CA SER A 52 9.63 12.00 -16.66
C SER A 52 8.30 11.95 -15.88
N VAL A 53 7.20 12.33 -16.54
CA VAL A 53 5.85 12.27 -15.92
C VAL A 53 5.42 10.82 -15.67
N LEU A 54 5.69 9.90 -16.58
CA LEU A 54 5.38 8.48 -16.40
C LEU A 54 6.15 7.88 -15.21
N HIS A 55 7.45 8.20 -15.12
CA HIS A 55 8.25 7.75 -13.97
C HIS A 55 7.76 8.36 -12.66
N GLY A 56 7.30 9.61 -12.68
CA GLY A 56 6.71 10.27 -11.51
C GLY A 56 5.43 9.58 -11.03
N ILE A 57 4.56 9.17 -11.96
CA ILE A 57 3.32 8.44 -11.64
C ILE A 57 3.63 7.09 -11.00
N THR A 58 4.53 6.32 -11.61
CA THR A 58 4.95 5.01 -11.08
C THR A 58 5.61 5.15 -9.70
N ALA A 59 6.47 6.16 -9.50
CA ALA A 59 7.07 6.44 -8.20
C ALA A 59 6.02 6.82 -7.15
N GLY A 60 5.02 7.62 -7.52
CA GLY A 60 3.89 7.97 -6.66
C GLY A 60 3.06 6.74 -6.28
N ALA A 61 2.75 5.88 -7.23
CA ALA A 61 2.03 4.63 -6.99
C ALA A 61 2.80 3.71 -6.02
N LEU A 62 4.11 3.54 -6.23
CA LEU A 62 4.97 2.77 -5.33
C LEU A 62 5.02 3.37 -3.92
N ALA A 63 5.04 4.70 -3.79
CA ALA A 63 4.99 5.37 -2.50
C ALA A 63 3.68 5.07 -1.74
N ILE A 64 2.53 5.05 -2.43
CA ILE A 64 1.23 4.68 -1.85
C ILE A 64 1.25 3.22 -1.37
N VAL A 65 1.76 2.31 -2.19
CA VAL A 65 1.89 0.89 -1.82
C VAL A 65 2.81 0.71 -0.62
N ALA A 66 3.94 1.41 -0.59
CA ALA A 66 4.88 1.39 0.53
C ALA A 66 4.24 1.91 1.82
N ALA A 67 3.47 2.99 1.76
CA ALA A 67 2.70 3.49 2.90
C ALA A 67 1.69 2.46 3.41
N GLY A 68 0.95 1.80 2.53
CA GLY A 68 0.04 0.69 2.86
C GLY A 68 0.75 -0.49 3.51
N ALA A 69 1.93 -0.85 3.00
CA ALA A 69 2.77 -1.90 3.57
C ALA A 69 3.26 -1.55 4.98
N VAL A 70 3.70 -0.30 5.21
CA VAL A 70 4.13 0.18 6.53
C VAL A 70 2.99 0.12 7.53
N VAL A 71 1.79 0.60 7.17
CA VAL A 71 0.60 0.53 8.02
C VAL A 71 0.27 -0.93 8.38
N SER A 72 0.28 -1.82 7.40
CA SER A 72 0.03 -3.25 7.61
C SER A 72 1.12 -3.91 8.47
N TRP A 73 2.38 -3.50 8.30
CA TRP A 73 3.51 -3.98 9.10
C TRP A 73 3.41 -3.55 10.57
N LEU A 74 3.08 -2.27 10.80
CA LEU A 74 2.87 -1.76 12.17
C LEU A 74 1.72 -2.48 12.87
N ALA A 75 0.60 -2.67 12.18
CA ALA A 75 -0.52 -3.46 12.69
C ALA A 75 -0.11 -4.90 13.01
N PHE A 76 0.68 -5.53 12.15
CA PHE A 76 1.20 -6.88 12.37
C PHE A 76 2.12 -6.96 13.60
N GLN A 77 3.02 -6.00 13.77
CA GLN A 77 3.91 -5.96 14.93
C GLN A 77 3.14 -5.80 16.24
N GLN A 78 2.11 -4.95 16.27
CA GLN A 78 1.29 -4.77 17.47
C GLN A 78 0.58 -6.07 17.87
N THR A 79 0.11 -6.87 16.91
CA THR A 79 -0.49 -8.16 17.18
C THR A 79 0.51 -9.21 17.68
N ARG A 80 1.81 -9.02 17.47
CA ARG A 80 2.88 -9.91 17.96
C ARG A 80 3.31 -9.59 19.38
N THR A 81 3.42 -8.30 19.73
CA THR A 81 3.97 -7.83 21.01
C THR A 81 3.02 -8.03 22.18
N ASP A 82 1.73 -8.01 21.94
CA ASP A 82 0.71 -8.10 22.99
C ASP A 82 0.39 -9.54 23.41
N GLY A 83 1.38 -10.36 23.59
CA GLY A 83 1.34 -11.67 24.23
C GLY A 83 0.16 -12.59 23.90
N ALA A 84 0.45 -13.86 23.78
CA ALA A 84 -0.46 -14.92 23.36
C ALA A 84 -1.64 -15.23 24.31
N THR A 85 -1.78 -14.50 25.43
CA THR A 85 -2.68 -14.88 26.50
C THR A 85 -4.14 -14.47 26.32
N ASP A 86 -4.41 -13.44 25.49
CA ASP A 86 -5.77 -12.97 25.23
C ASP A 86 -6.12 -12.99 23.73
N GLY A 87 -5.88 -14.13 23.09
CA GLY A 87 -6.18 -14.37 21.69
C GLY A 87 -7.68 -14.42 21.37
N GLY A 88 -8.41 -13.34 21.68
CA GLY A 88 -9.80 -13.21 21.26
C GLY A 88 -9.93 -13.10 19.72
N ARG A 89 -11.08 -13.48 19.18
CA ARG A 89 -11.45 -13.40 17.76
C ARG A 89 -11.07 -12.08 17.07
N PRO A 90 -11.15 -10.88 17.72
CA PRO A 90 -10.77 -9.61 17.10
C PRO A 90 -9.29 -9.55 16.73
N ARG A 91 -8.41 -10.12 17.54
CA ARG A 91 -6.96 -10.10 17.33
C ARG A 91 -6.50 -11.02 16.20
N GLN A 92 -7.08 -12.21 16.11
CA GLN A 92 -6.83 -13.12 15.00
C GLN A 92 -7.27 -12.51 13.67
N ARG A 93 -8.42 -11.82 13.67
CA ARG A 93 -8.91 -11.09 12.51
C ARG A 93 -7.97 -9.94 12.10
N ALA A 94 -7.50 -9.16 13.06
CA ALA A 94 -6.56 -8.07 12.81
C ALA A 94 -5.22 -8.58 12.25
N ARG A 95 -4.70 -9.68 12.78
CA ARG A 95 -3.48 -10.33 12.28
C ARG A 95 -3.66 -10.86 10.86
N PHE A 96 -4.78 -11.48 10.58
CA PHE A 96 -5.11 -11.97 9.24
C PHE A 96 -5.20 -10.81 8.24
N MET A 97 -5.89 -9.73 8.60
CA MET A 97 -5.99 -8.53 7.75
C MET A 97 -4.63 -7.87 7.50
N ALA A 98 -3.78 -7.78 8.53
CA ALA A 98 -2.42 -7.24 8.40
C ALA A 98 -1.55 -8.08 7.46
N THR A 99 -1.63 -9.41 7.55
CA THR A 99 -0.93 -10.33 6.65
C THR A 99 -1.44 -10.20 5.21
N LEU A 100 -2.74 -10.08 5.05
CA LEU A 100 -3.38 -9.86 3.75
C LEU A 100 -2.97 -8.51 3.13
N GLY A 101 -2.90 -7.46 3.94
CA GLY A 101 -2.41 -6.14 3.53
C GLY A 101 -0.96 -6.16 3.06
N LEU A 102 -0.09 -6.88 3.77
CA LEU A 102 1.31 -7.07 3.37
C LEU A 102 1.43 -7.87 2.07
N ALA A 103 0.71 -8.97 1.96
CA ALA A 103 0.70 -9.80 0.75
C ALA A 103 0.17 -9.03 -0.46
N SER A 104 -0.93 -8.29 -0.29
CA SER A 104 -1.49 -7.40 -1.30
C SER A 104 -0.49 -6.34 -1.74
N SER A 105 0.14 -5.64 -0.80
CA SER A 105 1.15 -4.61 -1.09
C SER A 105 2.33 -5.19 -1.87
N ALA A 106 2.84 -6.37 -1.49
CA ALA A 106 3.93 -7.03 -2.19
C ALA A 106 3.53 -7.42 -3.63
N LEU A 107 2.34 -7.98 -3.80
CA LEU A 107 1.82 -8.39 -5.11
C LEU A 107 1.67 -7.18 -6.04
N PHE A 108 1.04 -6.11 -5.58
CA PHE A 108 0.80 -4.92 -6.39
C PHE A 108 2.07 -4.11 -6.63
N ALA A 109 3.01 -4.07 -5.69
CA ALA A 109 4.34 -3.50 -5.92
C ALA A 109 5.06 -4.23 -7.06
N LEU A 110 5.02 -5.56 -7.06
CA LEU A 110 5.59 -6.38 -8.13
C LEU A 110 4.92 -6.10 -9.48
N GLN A 111 3.59 -5.97 -9.49
CA GLN A 111 2.81 -5.63 -10.70
C GLN A 111 3.19 -4.25 -11.26
N ILE A 112 3.32 -3.25 -10.40
CA ILE A 112 3.71 -1.88 -10.81
C ILE A 112 5.13 -1.88 -11.36
N VAL A 113 6.08 -2.55 -10.70
CA VAL A 113 7.46 -2.68 -11.19
C VAL A 113 7.51 -3.44 -12.52
N ALA A 114 6.79 -4.54 -12.64
CA ALA A 114 6.72 -5.30 -13.88
C ALA A 114 6.12 -4.46 -15.04
N GLY A 115 5.10 -3.66 -14.75
CA GLY A 115 4.50 -2.72 -15.71
C GLY A 115 5.43 -1.57 -16.12
N ALA A 116 6.39 -1.21 -15.26
CA ALA A 116 7.38 -0.18 -15.57
C ALA A 116 8.50 -0.68 -16.51
N ILE A 117 8.79 -1.98 -16.53
CA ILE A 117 9.88 -2.56 -17.35
C ILE A 117 9.75 -2.20 -18.85
N PRO A 118 8.57 -2.33 -19.48
CA PRO A 118 8.40 -1.94 -20.90
C PRO A 118 8.75 -0.47 -21.16
N HIS A 119 8.50 0.42 -20.22
CA HIS A 119 8.82 1.85 -20.37
C HIS A 119 10.32 2.14 -20.43
N TRP A 120 11.15 1.20 -19.98
CA TRP A 120 12.62 1.30 -20.02
C TRP A 120 13.22 0.67 -21.28
N VAL A 121 12.52 -0.33 -21.84
CA VAL A 121 13.05 -1.14 -22.95
C VAL A 121 12.43 -0.76 -24.29
N ILE A 122 11.18 -0.31 -24.28
CA ILE A 122 10.42 0.03 -25.49
C ILE A 122 9.97 1.49 -25.36
N ASP A 123 10.30 2.30 -26.38
CA ASP A 123 9.76 3.66 -26.47
C ASP A 123 8.23 3.60 -26.46
N ALA A 124 7.62 4.27 -25.49
CA ALA A 124 6.16 4.29 -25.30
C ALA A 124 5.39 4.89 -26.51
N CYS A 125 6.11 5.42 -27.50
CA CYS A 125 5.58 6.15 -28.65
C CYS A 125 5.81 5.47 -30.02
N GLN A 126 6.18 4.18 -30.02
CA GLN A 126 6.27 3.37 -31.25
C GLN A 126 4.95 2.75 -31.64
#